data_b60ef834e5896d1a27c3501d1b7dc46b
#
_entry.id   b60ef834e5896d1a27c3501d1b7dc46b
#
_cell.length_a   1.000
_cell.length_b   1.000
_cell.length_c   1.000
_cell.angle_alpha   90.00
_cell.angle_beta   90.00
_cell.angle_gamma   90.00
#
_symmetry.space_group_name_H-M   'P 1'
#
loop_
_entity.id
_entity.type
_entity.pdbx_description
1 polymer ?
#
loop_
_entity_poly.entity_id
_entity_poly.type
_entity_poly.pdbx_seq_one_letter_code
_entity_poly.pdbx_strand_id
1 'polypeptide(L)'
;MSKDNGYIYVVTTLDTKSTEAFYVKSLIKKTGADALIVDLTTVADSSARGADISATTVARFHPEGESAVFCGDRGKAITAMSLAFELFLKSREDVLGILGLGGSGNTALITPAMQALPIGIPKLMVSTMASGDVSGYIGASDIAIMNSVTDISGLNRISRKVLKSAANQIAGAVVFYQDDSEAVTDKPAIGLTMFGVTTPCVQQITQKLENDYDCLVFHATGSGGKAMEKLADSHLLHSVLDISTTEVCDFLFGGVLACSDDRFGAIARSKIPYIGSCGALDMVNFGSRSSVPEHYRGRRLYQHNPQVTLMRTTPEENGKMGTWIAERLNRCEGEVRFAIPMGGFSALDNVGGDFWDPEADRAFLDAFKATFIETPHRKLIVSPHHINSAEFNQLLINLHKELIH
;
A
#
# COMPACT_ATOMS: atom_id res chain seq x y z
N MET A 1 -0.77 30.71 -15.04
CA MET A 1 -1.34 30.16 -13.79
C MET A 1 -0.34 30.37 -12.68
N SER A 2 -0.78 30.84 -11.51
CA SER A 2 0.08 31.18 -10.37
C SER A 2 0.96 30.00 -10.00
N LYS A 3 2.25 30.24 -9.69
CA LYS A 3 3.12 29.28 -9.03
C LYS A 3 2.38 28.79 -7.80
N ASP A 4 2.04 27.49 -7.76
CA ASP A 4 1.38 26.90 -6.61
C ASP A 4 2.29 27.10 -5.40
N ASN A 5 1.74 27.74 -4.35
CA ASN A 5 2.43 28.10 -3.12
C ASN A 5 2.69 26.82 -2.29
N GLY A 6 3.75 26.07 -2.63
CA GLY A 6 4.12 24.87 -1.89
C GLY A 6 5.62 24.78 -1.66
N TYR A 7 6.03 23.80 -0.88
CA TYR A 7 7.40 23.67 -0.39
C TYR A 7 7.93 22.25 -0.51
N ILE A 8 9.25 22.15 -0.67
CA ILE A 8 9.97 20.90 -0.40
C ILE A 8 10.24 20.82 1.10
N TYR A 9 9.75 19.80 1.76
CA TYR A 9 9.96 19.58 3.19
C TYR A 9 11.27 18.83 3.41
N VAL A 10 12.24 19.49 4.06
CA VAL A 10 13.52 18.90 4.50
C VAL A 10 13.33 18.44 5.94
N VAL A 11 13.33 17.14 6.16
CA VAL A 11 12.87 16.51 7.40
C VAL A 11 13.99 15.72 8.06
N THR A 12 14.27 16.04 9.34
CA THR A 12 15.24 15.31 10.16
C THR A 12 15.08 15.70 11.65
N THR A 13 15.91 15.12 12.50
CA THR A 13 16.06 15.55 13.92
C THR A 13 17.16 16.59 14.02
N LEU A 14 16.82 17.84 14.36
CA LEU A 14 17.78 18.96 14.35
C LEU A 14 18.75 18.95 15.55
N ASP A 15 18.49 18.17 16.58
CA ASP A 15 19.43 17.98 17.69
C ASP A 15 20.77 17.39 17.21
N THR A 16 20.75 16.59 16.15
CA THR A 16 21.92 15.90 15.65
C THR A 16 22.29 16.24 14.21
N LYS A 17 21.37 16.78 13.40
CA LYS A 17 21.55 16.93 11.95
C LYS A 17 21.16 18.31 11.41
N SER A 18 21.22 19.34 12.26
CA SER A 18 20.88 20.72 11.88
C SER A 18 21.74 21.23 10.73
N THR A 19 23.07 20.99 10.79
CA THR A 19 24.02 21.46 9.77
C THR A 19 23.71 20.90 8.39
N GLU A 20 23.35 19.62 8.31
CA GLU A 20 22.99 18.94 7.06
C GLU A 20 21.68 19.47 6.50
N ALA A 21 20.66 19.63 7.37
CA ALA A 21 19.35 20.15 6.97
C ALA A 21 19.46 21.56 6.38
N PHE A 22 20.16 22.47 7.05
CA PHE A 22 20.37 23.82 6.54
C PHE A 22 21.18 23.85 5.25
N TYR A 23 22.19 22.99 5.13
CA TYR A 23 22.96 22.86 3.90
C TYR A 23 22.07 22.42 2.73
N VAL A 24 21.27 21.38 2.91
CA VAL A 24 20.33 20.88 1.90
C VAL A 24 19.29 21.95 1.54
N LYS A 25 18.66 22.61 2.52
CA LYS A 25 17.72 23.72 2.26
C LYS A 25 18.37 24.82 1.42
N SER A 26 19.62 25.18 1.75
CA SER A 26 20.35 26.20 0.97
C SER A 26 20.61 25.80 -0.48
N LEU A 27 20.82 24.51 -0.75
CA LEU A 27 21.03 23.98 -2.09
C LEU A 27 19.71 23.95 -2.88
N ILE A 28 18.62 23.49 -2.28
CA ILE A 28 17.28 23.52 -2.90
C ILE A 28 16.90 24.95 -3.29
N LYS A 29 17.07 25.92 -2.40
CA LYS A 29 16.77 27.33 -2.72
C LYS A 29 17.57 27.88 -3.91
N LYS A 30 18.79 27.39 -4.14
CA LYS A 30 19.59 27.78 -5.33
C LYS A 30 19.03 27.28 -6.66
N THR A 31 18.15 26.29 -6.65
CA THR A 31 17.46 25.79 -7.86
C THR A 31 16.21 26.61 -8.21
N GLY A 32 15.80 27.52 -7.33
CA GLY A 32 14.56 28.30 -7.46
C GLY A 32 13.34 27.69 -6.78
N ALA A 33 13.48 26.49 -6.19
CA ALA A 33 12.43 25.88 -5.39
C ALA A 33 12.46 26.38 -3.94
N ASP A 34 11.29 26.51 -3.31
CA ASP A 34 11.18 26.84 -1.89
C ASP A 34 11.24 25.60 -1.01
N ALA A 35 11.87 25.72 0.17
CA ALA A 35 12.00 24.60 1.11
C ALA A 35 11.78 25.02 2.55
N LEU A 36 11.10 24.15 3.32
CA LEU A 36 10.91 24.26 4.76
C LEU A 36 11.71 23.18 5.50
N ILE A 37 12.29 23.52 6.65
CA ILE A 37 12.88 22.53 7.57
C ILE A 37 11.84 22.13 8.60
N VAL A 38 11.60 20.82 8.70
CA VAL A 38 10.75 20.20 9.73
C VAL A 38 11.62 19.46 10.73
N ASP A 39 11.56 19.87 11.99
CA ASP A 39 12.27 19.22 13.07
C ASP A 39 11.43 18.11 13.69
N LEU A 40 12.00 16.91 13.78
CA LEU A 40 11.40 15.74 14.41
C LEU A 40 12.15 15.30 15.67
N THR A 41 12.86 16.19 16.32
CA THR A 41 13.58 15.91 17.57
C THR A 41 12.59 15.42 18.64
N THR A 42 12.93 14.32 19.32
CA THR A 42 12.10 13.68 20.35
C THR A 42 12.51 14.00 21.77
N VAL A 43 13.47 14.92 21.95
CA VAL A 43 13.93 15.37 23.27
C VAL A 43 13.25 16.68 23.59
N ALA A 44 12.60 16.76 24.76
CA ALA A 44 12.04 18.00 25.28
C ALA A 44 13.17 19.04 25.50
N ASP A 45 12.90 20.32 25.27
CA ASP A 45 13.87 21.41 25.32
C ASP A 45 14.80 21.49 24.08
N SER A 46 14.26 21.39 22.94
CA SER A 46 14.86 21.95 21.75
C SER A 46 14.27 23.36 21.58
N SER A 47 14.92 24.39 22.11
CA SER A 47 14.76 25.75 21.61
C SER A 47 14.70 25.66 20.07
N ALA A 48 13.78 26.38 19.44
CA ALA A 48 13.53 26.31 17.98
C ALA A 48 14.87 26.51 17.23
N ARG A 49 15.58 25.45 16.96
CA ARG A 49 16.95 25.37 16.37
C ARG A 49 16.99 25.91 14.94
N GLY A 50 16.11 26.88 14.65
CA GLY A 50 15.96 27.48 13.33
C GLY A 50 15.08 26.67 12.38
N ALA A 51 14.33 25.69 12.88
CA ALA A 51 13.31 24.99 12.10
C ALA A 51 12.20 25.96 11.65
N ASP A 52 11.70 25.80 10.45
CA ASP A 52 10.49 26.50 10.00
C ASP A 52 9.25 25.89 10.68
N ILE A 53 9.28 24.57 10.92
CA ILE A 53 8.25 23.80 11.65
C ILE A 53 8.94 23.07 12.80
N SER A 54 8.60 23.43 14.03
CA SER A 54 9.24 22.89 15.23
C SER A 54 8.74 21.47 15.57
N ALA A 55 9.57 20.71 16.29
CA ALA A 55 9.22 19.39 16.81
C ALA A 55 7.95 19.43 17.69
N THR A 56 7.78 20.47 18.51
CA THR A 56 6.57 20.68 19.32
C THR A 56 5.33 20.88 18.44
N THR A 57 5.46 21.62 17.34
CA THR A 57 4.34 21.81 16.39
C THR A 57 3.89 20.48 15.82
N VAL A 58 4.83 19.63 15.41
CA VAL A 58 4.52 18.28 14.89
C VAL A 58 3.95 17.39 15.98
N ALA A 59 4.56 17.35 17.17
CA ALA A 59 4.16 16.50 18.28
C ALA A 59 2.70 16.70 18.73
N ARG A 60 2.16 17.92 18.57
CA ARG A 60 0.75 18.23 18.89
C ARG A 60 -0.27 17.49 18.02
N PHE A 61 0.15 16.94 16.91
CA PHE A 61 -0.72 16.10 16.06
C PHE A 61 -0.86 14.67 16.59
N HIS A 62 -0.08 14.26 17.60
CA HIS A 62 -0.30 12.97 18.25
C HIS A 62 -1.65 12.95 18.96
N PRO A 63 -2.49 11.90 18.85
CA PRO A 63 -3.80 11.83 19.50
C PRO A 63 -3.78 12.04 21.02
N GLU A 64 -2.70 11.61 21.67
CA GLU A 64 -2.47 11.79 23.12
C GLU A 64 -1.70 13.09 23.45
N GLY A 65 -1.48 13.94 22.46
CA GLY A 65 -0.77 15.21 22.62
C GLY A 65 0.77 15.06 22.65
N GLU A 66 1.45 16.22 22.83
CA GLU A 66 2.92 16.30 22.75
C GLU A 66 3.66 15.50 23.83
N SER A 67 3.01 15.22 24.97
CA SER A 67 3.60 14.42 26.05
C SER A 67 3.88 12.97 25.67
N ALA A 68 3.14 12.41 24.70
CA ALA A 68 3.41 11.08 24.18
C ALA A 68 4.76 11.01 23.45
N VAL A 69 5.13 12.10 22.77
CA VAL A 69 6.40 12.22 22.05
C VAL A 69 7.55 12.51 23.02
N PHE A 70 7.37 13.48 23.93
CA PHE A 70 8.42 13.92 24.86
C PHE A 70 8.40 13.12 26.17
N CYS A 71 8.26 11.78 26.07
CA CYS A 71 8.08 10.89 27.21
C CYS A 71 9.40 10.40 27.87
N GLY A 72 10.56 10.77 27.34
CA GLY A 72 11.87 10.36 27.86
C GLY A 72 12.32 8.94 27.48
N ASP A 73 11.45 8.12 26.89
CA ASP A 73 11.78 6.79 26.34
C ASP A 73 12.01 6.93 24.83
N ARG A 74 13.23 6.68 24.38
CA ARG A 74 13.62 6.87 22.98
C ARG A 74 12.77 6.06 21.97
N GLY A 75 12.46 4.81 22.30
CA GLY A 75 11.70 3.94 21.39
C GLY A 75 10.26 4.41 21.24
N LYS A 76 9.60 4.68 22.37
CA LYS A 76 8.23 5.21 22.41
C LYS A 76 8.16 6.59 21.75
N ALA A 77 9.12 7.48 22.04
CA ALA A 77 9.17 8.81 21.47
C ALA A 77 9.31 8.80 19.93
N ILE A 78 10.14 7.93 19.37
CA ILE A 78 10.27 7.74 17.91
C ILE A 78 8.95 7.26 17.31
N THR A 79 8.31 6.26 17.89
CA THR A 79 7.01 5.75 17.42
C THR A 79 5.92 6.82 17.49
N ALA A 80 5.83 7.54 18.60
CA ALA A 80 4.85 8.60 18.78
C ALA A 80 5.09 9.78 17.83
N MET A 81 6.36 10.22 17.65
CA MET A 81 6.69 11.29 16.70
C MET A 81 6.41 10.86 15.25
N SER A 82 6.63 9.60 14.90
CA SER A 82 6.32 9.08 13.57
C SER A 82 4.82 9.18 13.26
N LEU A 83 3.96 8.78 14.20
CA LEU A 83 2.51 8.93 14.09
C LEU A 83 2.09 10.40 14.02
N ALA A 84 2.65 11.24 14.89
CA ALA A 84 2.37 12.67 14.89
C ALA A 84 2.76 13.33 13.55
N PHE A 85 3.90 12.94 12.99
CA PHE A 85 4.38 13.47 11.72
C PHE A 85 3.53 13.00 10.54
N GLU A 86 3.08 11.76 10.54
CA GLU A 86 2.13 11.26 9.54
C GLU A 86 0.83 12.07 9.55
N LEU A 87 0.24 12.29 10.73
CA LEU A 87 -1.00 13.06 10.88
C LEU A 87 -0.78 14.54 10.52
N PHE A 88 0.37 15.10 10.87
CA PHE A 88 0.76 16.45 10.47
C PHE A 88 0.83 16.57 8.95
N LEU A 89 1.54 15.66 8.25
CA LEU A 89 1.66 15.72 6.78
C LEU A 89 0.30 15.56 6.09
N LYS A 90 -0.57 14.70 6.58
CA LYS A 90 -1.93 14.52 6.05
C LYS A 90 -2.79 15.79 6.18
N SER A 91 -2.47 16.68 7.10
CA SER A 91 -3.17 17.97 7.26
C SER A 91 -2.64 19.08 6.36
N ARG A 92 -1.58 18.80 5.55
CA ARG A 92 -0.91 19.81 4.71
C ARG A 92 -1.29 19.64 3.25
N GLU A 93 -1.58 20.76 2.60
CA GLU A 93 -1.87 20.84 1.16
C GLU A 93 -0.73 21.48 0.35
N ASP A 94 0.33 21.96 1.05
CA ASP A 94 1.45 22.69 0.48
C ASP A 94 2.74 21.85 0.32
N VAL A 95 2.64 20.51 0.39
CA VAL A 95 3.78 19.60 0.24
C VAL A 95 4.00 19.29 -1.25
N LEU A 96 4.99 19.95 -1.87
CA LEU A 96 5.40 19.66 -3.26
C LEU A 96 6.40 18.52 -3.36
N GLY A 97 7.10 18.20 -2.28
CA GLY A 97 8.05 17.11 -2.18
C GLY A 97 8.61 16.98 -0.78
N ILE A 98 9.19 15.83 -0.46
CA ILE A 98 9.76 15.56 0.85
C ILE A 98 11.15 14.92 0.74
N LEU A 99 12.12 15.47 1.47
CA LEU A 99 13.49 14.97 1.59
C LEU A 99 13.81 14.64 3.05
N GLY A 100 13.87 13.37 3.38
CA GLY A 100 14.28 12.88 4.71
C GLY A 100 15.78 12.64 4.79
N LEU A 101 16.37 12.90 5.97
CA LEU A 101 17.79 12.71 6.23
C LEU A 101 18.01 11.92 7.52
N GLY A 102 18.80 10.86 7.49
CA GLY A 102 19.28 10.26 8.73
C GLY A 102 19.75 8.81 8.69
N GLY A 103 19.99 8.28 9.87
CA GLY A 103 20.29 6.86 10.11
C GLY A 103 19.01 6.05 10.34
N SER A 104 19.13 4.86 10.94
CA SER A 104 18.03 3.93 11.18
C SER A 104 16.84 4.56 11.92
N GLY A 105 17.09 5.33 12.98
CA GLY A 105 16.04 5.98 13.76
C GLY A 105 15.22 6.99 12.94
N ASN A 106 15.89 7.87 12.19
CA ASN A 106 15.21 8.86 11.36
C ASN A 106 14.52 8.20 10.16
N THR A 107 15.10 7.15 9.58
CA THR A 107 14.46 6.40 8.49
C THR A 107 13.14 5.80 8.98
N ALA A 108 13.15 5.10 10.12
CA ALA A 108 11.95 4.52 10.72
C ALA A 108 10.91 5.58 11.13
N LEU A 109 11.36 6.78 11.54
CA LEU A 109 10.49 7.86 11.96
C LEU A 109 9.82 8.56 10.76
N ILE A 110 10.56 8.78 9.66
CA ILE A 110 10.13 9.63 8.54
C ILE A 110 9.34 8.84 7.48
N THR A 111 9.76 7.60 7.19
CA THR A 111 9.19 6.84 6.05
C THR A 111 7.71 6.48 6.19
N PRO A 112 7.11 6.22 7.36
CA PRO A 112 5.67 6.04 7.47
C PRO A 112 4.86 7.24 6.97
N ALA A 113 5.30 8.46 7.29
CA ALA A 113 4.67 9.67 6.79
C ALA A 113 4.88 9.86 5.28
N MET A 114 6.05 9.49 4.74
CA MET A 114 6.26 9.44 3.29
C MET A 114 5.35 8.42 2.60
N GLN A 115 5.15 7.25 3.20
CA GLN A 115 4.23 6.23 2.69
C GLN A 115 2.77 6.73 2.68
N ALA A 116 2.40 7.60 3.61
CA ALA A 116 1.05 8.17 3.70
C ALA A 116 0.76 9.23 2.64
N LEU A 117 1.79 9.89 2.09
CA LEU A 117 1.60 10.86 0.99
C LEU A 117 1.11 10.17 -0.30
N PRO A 118 0.31 10.85 -1.14
CA PRO A 118 -0.11 10.34 -2.44
C PRO A 118 1.06 9.92 -3.33
N ILE A 119 0.83 8.95 -4.22
CA ILE A 119 1.76 8.60 -5.31
C ILE A 119 1.92 9.81 -6.23
N GLY A 120 3.14 10.02 -6.73
CA GLY A 120 3.47 11.16 -7.60
C GLY A 120 4.09 12.35 -6.86
N ILE A 121 3.79 12.58 -5.56
CA ILE A 121 4.54 13.57 -4.79
C ILE A 121 5.99 13.06 -4.63
N PRO A 122 7.02 13.80 -5.08
CA PRO A 122 8.42 13.39 -4.97
C PRO A 122 8.85 13.10 -3.52
N LYS A 123 9.37 11.89 -3.28
CA LYS A 123 9.80 11.42 -1.95
C LYS A 123 11.21 10.85 -2.04
N LEU A 124 12.14 11.45 -1.30
CA LEU A 124 13.53 10.99 -1.26
C LEU A 124 14.02 10.86 0.19
N MET A 125 14.50 9.70 0.57
CA MET A 125 15.14 9.44 1.87
C MET A 125 16.63 9.20 1.70
N VAL A 126 17.49 10.07 2.22
CA VAL A 126 18.93 9.81 2.34
C VAL A 126 19.19 9.06 3.63
N SER A 127 19.61 7.82 3.54
CA SER A 127 19.69 6.92 4.70
C SER A 127 20.96 6.10 4.73
N THR A 128 21.49 5.89 5.94
CA THR A 128 22.56 4.91 6.18
C THR A 128 22.05 3.46 6.03
N MET A 129 20.74 3.24 6.03
CA MET A 129 20.09 1.92 5.92
C MET A 129 19.92 1.46 4.46
N ALA A 130 20.18 2.33 3.48
CA ALA A 130 19.88 2.07 2.08
C ALA A 130 20.69 0.91 1.44
N SER A 131 21.73 0.41 2.11
CA SER A 131 22.50 -0.76 1.67
C SER A 131 21.94 -2.11 2.14
N GLY A 132 20.90 -2.09 3.00
CA GLY A 132 20.22 -3.27 3.52
C GLY A 132 18.85 -3.48 2.92
N ASP A 133 18.03 -4.30 3.59
CA ASP A 133 16.63 -4.46 3.25
C ASP A 133 15.84 -3.19 3.62
N VAL A 134 15.29 -2.54 2.60
CA VAL A 134 14.53 -1.30 2.72
C VAL A 134 13.04 -1.49 2.43
N SER A 135 12.60 -2.72 2.17
CA SER A 135 11.22 -3.05 1.79
C SER A 135 10.18 -2.50 2.76
N GLY A 136 10.44 -2.62 4.07
CA GLY A 136 9.56 -2.08 5.11
C GLY A 136 9.48 -0.55 5.14
N TYR A 137 10.54 0.14 4.70
CA TYR A 137 10.57 1.60 4.63
C TYR A 137 9.89 2.15 3.38
N ILE A 138 9.94 1.42 2.28
CA ILE A 138 9.29 1.81 1.01
C ILE A 138 7.81 1.42 1.04
N GLY A 139 7.48 0.23 1.53
CA GLY A 139 6.12 -0.31 1.48
C GLY A 139 5.60 -0.39 0.05
N ALA A 140 4.38 0.08 -0.16
CA ALA A 140 3.72 0.18 -1.47
C ALA A 140 3.76 1.63 -2.02
N SER A 141 4.78 2.42 -1.69
CA SER A 141 4.92 3.81 -2.10
C SER A 141 6.12 4.02 -3.04
N ASP A 142 6.10 5.13 -3.75
CA ASP A 142 7.14 5.58 -4.70
C ASP A 142 8.31 6.31 -4.02
N ILE A 143 8.74 5.82 -2.84
CA ILE A 143 9.86 6.40 -2.10
C ILE A 143 11.18 5.99 -2.74
N ALA A 144 11.99 6.97 -3.15
CA ALA A 144 13.39 6.75 -3.49
C ALA A 144 14.26 6.77 -2.22
N ILE A 145 15.12 5.75 -2.06
CA ILE A 145 16.08 5.71 -0.95
C ILE A 145 17.49 5.82 -1.50
N MET A 146 18.24 6.83 -1.03
CA MET A 146 19.62 7.09 -1.42
C MET A 146 20.57 6.71 -0.29
N ASN A 147 21.61 5.91 -0.60
CA ASN A 147 22.65 5.59 0.36
C ASN A 147 23.48 6.84 0.68
N SER A 148 23.61 7.14 1.96
CA SER A 148 24.46 8.24 2.44
C SER A 148 25.96 7.99 2.25
N VAL A 149 26.35 6.72 2.01
CA VAL A 149 27.74 6.24 1.85
C VAL A 149 28.57 6.38 3.13
N THR A 150 28.50 7.51 3.80
CA THR A 150 29.07 7.73 5.14
C THR A 150 27.95 8.01 6.13
N ASP A 151 28.25 7.95 7.41
CA ASP A 151 27.28 8.43 8.42
C ASP A 151 26.92 9.89 8.17
N ILE A 152 25.67 10.23 8.47
CA ILE A 152 25.15 11.61 8.39
C ILE A 152 25.43 12.28 9.75
N SER A 153 26.66 12.70 9.94
CA SER A 153 27.15 13.34 11.17
C SER A 153 28.19 14.38 10.79
N GLY A 154 27.74 15.62 10.59
CA GLY A 154 28.54 16.73 10.09
C GLY A 154 28.76 16.70 8.57
N LEU A 155 29.23 17.81 8.02
CA LEU A 155 29.50 17.97 6.60
C LEU A 155 30.95 17.64 6.28
N ASN A 156 31.18 16.51 5.65
CA ASN A 156 32.49 16.10 5.13
C ASN A 156 32.49 16.10 3.58
N ARG A 157 33.63 15.75 2.97
CA ARG A 157 33.79 15.74 1.51
C ARG A 157 32.79 14.83 0.80
N ILE A 158 32.42 13.69 1.38
CA ILE A 158 31.51 12.70 0.78
C ILE A 158 30.07 13.12 1.04
N SER A 159 29.71 13.41 2.32
CA SER A 159 28.35 13.82 2.66
C SER A 159 27.89 15.07 1.88
N ARG A 160 28.80 16.04 1.64
CA ARG A 160 28.47 17.20 0.78
C ARG A 160 28.10 16.81 -0.65
N LYS A 161 28.76 15.80 -1.25
CA LYS A 161 28.44 15.34 -2.60
C LYS A 161 27.10 14.61 -2.64
N VAL A 162 26.84 13.71 -1.69
CA VAL A 162 25.60 12.95 -1.59
C VAL A 162 24.40 13.89 -1.33
N LEU A 163 24.52 14.77 -0.34
CA LEU A 163 23.47 15.70 0.01
C LEU A 163 23.20 16.72 -1.11
N LYS A 164 24.24 17.14 -1.85
CA LYS A 164 24.03 17.97 -3.05
C LYS A 164 23.29 17.22 -4.16
N SER A 165 23.61 15.94 -4.38
CA SER A 165 22.87 15.09 -5.33
C SER A 165 21.41 14.94 -4.93
N ALA A 166 21.15 14.65 -3.65
CA ALA A 166 19.79 14.51 -3.13
C ALA A 166 18.97 15.83 -3.27
N ALA A 167 19.57 16.97 -2.91
CA ALA A 167 18.92 18.27 -3.05
C ALA A 167 18.57 18.58 -4.52
N ASN A 168 19.46 18.28 -5.46
CA ASN A 168 19.21 18.50 -6.89
C ASN A 168 18.16 17.52 -7.43
N GLN A 169 18.14 16.27 -6.99
CA GLN A 169 17.14 15.28 -7.43
C GLN A 169 15.73 15.68 -6.98
N ILE A 170 15.54 15.99 -5.71
CA ILE A 170 14.20 16.36 -5.21
C ILE A 170 13.73 17.70 -5.81
N ALA A 171 14.63 18.68 -5.93
CA ALA A 171 14.28 19.97 -6.54
C ALA A 171 13.94 19.81 -8.02
N GLY A 172 14.71 19.02 -8.76
CA GLY A 172 14.42 18.71 -10.17
C GLY A 172 13.09 18.02 -10.35
N ALA A 173 12.81 17.00 -9.51
CA ALA A 173 11.54 16.31 -9.54
C ALA A 173 10.35 17.25 -9.30
N VAL A 174 10.47 18.21 -8.36
CA VAL A 174 9.39 19.19 -8.07
C VAL A 174 9.27 20.24 -9.15
N VAL A 175 10.39 20.79 -9.64
CA VAL A 175 10.37 21.90 -10.62
C VAL A 175 9.87 21.44 -11.99
N PHE A 176 10.30 20.24 -12.43
CA PHE A 176 9.92 19.70 -13.75
C PHE A 176 8.62 18.89 -13.74
N TYR A 177 8.10 18.51 -12.58
CA TYR A 177 6.82 17.81 -12.48
C TYR A 177 5.62 18.62 -12.99
N GLN A 178 5.72 19.95 -12.98
CA GLN A 178 4.66 20.86 -13.43
C GLN A 178 4.65 21.11 -14.94
N ASP A 179 5.58 20.52 -15.69
CA ASP A 179 5.75 20.76 -17.13
C ASP A 179 5.11 19.63 -17.99
N ASP A 180 4.11 18.92 -17.44
CA ASP A 180 3.31 17.95 -18.20
C ASP A 180 2.43 18.65 -19.24
N SER A 181 3.07 19.14 -20.31
CA SER A 181 2.40 19.63 -21.52
C SER A 181 1.97 18.50 -22.47
N GLU A 182 2.31 17.25 -22.16
CA GLU A 182 1.79 16.09 -22.87
C GLU A 182 0.39 15.76 -22.33
N ALA A 183 -0.62 16.27 -23.01
CA ALA A 183 -1.98 15.79 -22.82
C ALA A 183 -2.05 14.32 -23.32
N VAL A 184 -1.63 13.41 -22.46
CA VAL A 184 -2.01 12.02 -22.58
C VAL A 184 -3.53 12.01 -22.46
N THR A 185 -4.24 11.50 -23.47
CA THR A 185 -5.68 11.22 -23.34
C THR A 185 -5.81 10.10 -22.32
N ASP A 186 -5.84 10.47 -21.05
CA ASP A 186 -5.86 9.51 -19.96
C ASP A 186 -7.21 8.81 -19.96
N LYS A 187 -7.18 7.54 -20.34
CA LYS A 187 -8.29 6.64 -20.04
C LYS A 187 -8.44 6.54 -18.51
N PRO A 188 -9.67 6.44 -17.98
CA PRO A 188 -9.84 6.18 -16.56
C PRO A 188 -9.08 4.92 -16.15
N ALA A 189 -8.23 5.01 -15.14
CA ALA A 189 -7.45 3.88 -14.64
C ALA A 189 -8.33 2.99 -13.75
N ILE A 190 -8.27 1.67 -13.96
CA ILE A 190 -8.94 0.67 -13.13
C ILE A 190 -7.92 -0.32 -12.57
N GLY A 191 -8.05 -0.64 -11.27
CA GLY A 191 -7.19 -1.61 -10.61
C GLY A 191 -7.75 -3.03 -10.72
N LEU A 192 -6.92 -4.02 -11.10
CA LEU A 192 -7.29 -5.43 -11.10
C LEU A 192 -6.29 -6.24 -10.29
N THR A 193 -6.75 -7.11 -9.39
CA THR A 193 -5.87 -8.08 -8.72
C THR A 193 -5.83 -9.39 -9.48
N MET A 194 -4.64 -9.96 -9.61
CA MET A 194 -4.38 -11.22 -10.32
C MET A 194 -3.49 -12.13 -9.47
N PHE A 195 -3.75 -13.43 -9.58
CA PHE A 195 -2.82 -14.46 -9.10
C PHE A 195 -2.61 -15.50 -10.21
N GLY A 196 -1.53 -16.28 -10.18
CA GLY A 196 -1.20 -17.20 -11.27
C GLY A 196 -2.36 -18.10 -11.71
N VAL A 197 -3.14 -18.59 -10.74
CA VAL A 197 -4.28 -19.50 -10.97
C VAL A 197 -5.60 -18.81 -11.34
N THR A 198 -5.64 -17.49 -11.39
CA THR A 198 -6.77 -16.66 -11.86
C THR A 198 -6.41 -15.81 -13.09
N THR A 199 -5.19 -15.98 -13.61
CA THR A 199 -4.69 -15.24 -14.77
C THR A 199 -5.64 -15.27 -15.98
N PRO A 200 -6.26 -16.42 -16.36
CA PRO A 200 -7.19 -16.44 -17.50
C PRO A 200 -8.38 -15.50 -17.32
N CYS A 201 -8.94 -15.39 -16.10
CA CYS A 201 -10.02 -14.46 -15.79
C CYS A 201 -9.59 -13.02 -16.04
N VAL A 202 -8.49 -12.61 -15.41
CA VAL A 202 -8.03 -11.22 -15.47
C VAL A 202 -7.65 -10.81 -16.89
N GLN A 203 -6.95 -11.67 -17.63
CA GLN A 203 -6.58 -11.41 -19.02
C GLN A 203 -7.81 -11.20 -19.93
N GLN A 204 -8.84 -12.04 -19.79
CA GLN A 204 -10.07 -11.89 -20.59
C GLN A 204 -10.80 -10.58 -20.24
N ILE A 205 -10.85 -10.20 -18.96
CA ILE A 205 -11.46 -8.95 -18.54
C ILE A 205 -10.65 -7.75 -19.08
N THR A 206 -9.33 -7.77 -18.94
CA THR A 206 -8.44 -6.72 -19.45
C THR A 206 -8.64 -6.51 -20.94
N GLN A 207 -8.62 -7.59 -21.76
CA GLN A 207 -8.85 -7.52 -23.21
C GLN A 207 -10.19 -6.88 -23.59
N LYS A 208 -11.20 -6.96 -22.73
CA LYS A 208 -12.51 -6.37 -22.98
C LYS A 208 -12.62 -4.91 -22.56
N LEU A 209 -11.80 -4.50 -21.58
CA LEU A 209 -11.87 -3.18 -20.98
C LEU A 209 -10.75 -2.24 -21.46
N GLU A 210 -9.62 -2.74 -21.99
CA GLU A 210 -8.43 -1.96 -22.36
C GLU A 210 -8.68 -0.89 -23.42
N ASN A 211 -9.75 -1.00 -24.21
CA ASN A 211 -10.11 0.03 -25.17
C ASN A 211 -10.65 1.30 -24.48
N ASP A 212 -11.33 1.16 -23.36
CA ASP A 212 -12.03 2.24 -22.65
C ASP A 212 -11.30 2.66 -21.37
N TYR A 213 -10.46 1.78 -20.79
CA TYR A 213 -9.79 1.97 -19.51
C TYR A 213 -8.29 1.65 -19.59
N ASP A 214 -7.51 2.31 -18.72
CA ASP A 214 -6.15 1.90 -18.40
C ASP A 214 -6.21 0.82 -17.30
N CYS A 215 -5.93 -0.43 -17.70
CA CYS A 215 -6.08 -1.61 -16.84
C CYS A 215 -4.78 -1.89 -16.07
N LEU A 216 -4.70 -1.43 -14.82
CA LEU A 216 -3.56 -1.65 -13.94
C LEU A 216 -3.69 -2.98 -13.19
N VAL A 217 -2.88 -3.96 -13.59
CA VAL A 217 -2.92 -5.32 -13.02
C VAL A 217 -1.89 -5.46 -11.90
N PHE A 218 -2.36 -5.83 -10.70
CA PHE A 218 -1.55 -6.04 -9.51
C PHE A 218 -1.48 -7.52 -9.15
N HIS A 219 -0.27 -8.04 -8.97
CA HIS A 219 -0.09 -9.43 -8.57
C HIS A 219 -0.36 -9.58 -7.07
N ALA A 220 -1.41 -10.34 -6.72
CA ALA A 220 -1.89 -10.53 -5.35
C ALA A 220 -0.91 -11.38 -4.52
N THR A 221 0.21 -10.78 -4.13
CA THR A 221 1.33 -11.39 -3.39
C THR A 221 1.68 -10.60 -2.11
N GLY A 222 0.69 -10.00 -1.46
CA GLY A 222 0.85 -9.13 -0.29
C GLY A 222 1.20 -7.69 -0.68
N SER A 223 2.22 -7.51 -1.50
CA SER A 223 2.63 -6.18 -1.99
C SER A 223 1.69 -5.62 -3.07
N GLY A 224 1.16 -6.48 -3.94
CA GLY A 224 0.29 -6.04 -5.04
C GLY A 224 -1.04 -5.49 -4.57
N GLY A 225 -1.73 -6.17 -3.63
CA GLY A 225 -2.94 -5.65 -3.03
C GLY A 225 -2.72 -4.33 -2.31
N LYS A 226 -1.60 -4.20 -1.57
CA LYS A 226 -1.20 -2.94 -0.92
C LYS A 226 -0.95 -1.82 -1.93
N ALA A 227 -0.31 -2.13 -3.07
CA ALA A 227 -0.06 -1.14 -4.13
C ALA A 227 -1.37 -0.65 -4.76
N MET A 228 -2.29 -1.57 -5.09
CA MET A 228 -3.63 -1.22 -5.58
C MET A 228 -4.38 -0.33 -4.59
N GLU A 229 -4.41 -0.71 -3.31
CA GLU A 229 -5.07 0.06 -2.26
C GLU A 229 -4.43 1.43 -2.05
N LYS A 230 -3.10 1.53 -2.20
CA LYS A 230 -2.40 2.81 -2.16
C LYS A 230 -2.83 3.75 -3.30
N LEU A 231 -3.04 3.23 -4.51
CA LEU A 231 -3.56 4.03 -5.62
C LEU A 231 -5.02 4.44 -5.39
N ALA A 232 -5.83 3.57 -4.79
CA ALA A 232 -7.21 3.91 -4.41
C ALA A 232 -7.25 5.03 -3.37
N ASP A 233 -6.46 4.95 -2.30
CA ASP A 233 -6.30 6.02 -1.29
C ASP A 233 -5.76 7.34 -1.88
N SER A 234 -4.98 7.25 -2.96
CA SER A 234 -4.44 8.41 -3.68
C SER A 234 -5.40 8.97 -4.75
N HIS A 235 -6.61 8.42 -4.88
CA HIS A 235 -7.62 8.78 -5.89
C HIS A 235 -7.11 8.69 -7.33
N LEU A 236 -6.19 7.76 -7.60
CA LEU A 236 -5.61 7.50 -8.93
C LEU A 236 -6.32 6.37 -9.68
N LEU A 237 -7.31 5.72 -9.07
CA LEU A 237 -8.15 4.71 -9.69
C LEU A 237 -9.59 5.22 -9.80
N HIS A 238 -10.25 4.86 -10.90
CA HIS A 238 -11.66 5.12 -11.13
C HIS A 238 -12.56 4.03 -10.52
N SER A 239 -12.08 2.78 -10.54
CA SER A 239 -12.74 1.63 -9.94
C SER A 239 -11.76 0.49 -9.68
N VAL A 240 -12.20 -0.52 -8.93
CA VAL A 240 -11.39 -1.70 -8.60
C VAL A 240 -12.15 -2.98 -8.93
N LEU A 241 -11.50 -3.91 -9.65
CA LEU A 241 -11.90 -5.30 -9.81
C LEU A 241 -10.93 -6.19 -9.04
N ASP A 242 -11.23 -6.44 -7.77
CA ASP A 242 -10.42 -7.23 -6.85
C ASP A 242 -10.77 -8.72 -6.96
N ILE A 243 -10.30 -9.33 -8.05
CA ILE A 243 -10.68 -10.69 -8.46
C ILE A 243 -10.00 -11.74 -7.58
N SER A 244 -8.74 -11.47 -7.17
CA SER A 244 -7.89 -12.42 -6.45
C SER A 244 -7.57 -11.88 -5.07
N THR A 245 -8.21 -12.47 -4.06
CA THR A 245 -8.07 -12.07 -2.65
C THR A 245 -7.26 -13.07 -1.82
N THR A 246 -6.43 -13.91 -2.47
CA THR A 246 -5.58 -14.95 -1.87
C THR A 246 -4.71 -14.46 -0.71
N GLU A 247 -4.33 -13.18 -0.70
CA GLU A 247 -3.55 -12.54 0.35
C GLU A 247 -4.22 -12.64 1.74
N VAL A 248 -5.56 -12.77 1.78
CA VAL A 248 -6.33 -12.99 3.00
C VAL A 248 -6.08 -14.37 3.59
N CYS A 249 -5.94 -15.41 2.75
CA CYS A 249 -5.55 -16.75 3.22
C CYS A 249 -4.23 -16.70 3.96
N ASP A 250 -3.24 -16.08 3.32
CA ASP A 250 -1.89 -16.00 3.87
C ASP A 250 -1.85 -15.18 5.16
N PHE A 251 -2.64 -14.12 5.25
CA PHE A 251 -2.76 -13.31 6.46
C PHE A 251 -3.36 -14.10 7.63
N LEU A 252 -4.44 -14.85 7.39
CA LEU A 252 -5.14 -15.57 8.45
C LEU A 252 -4.45 -16.87 8.87
N PHE A 253 -3.69 -17.49 7.95
CA PHE A 253 -3.15 -18.85 8.18
C PHE A 253 -1.62 -18.91 8.06
N GLY A 254 -0.94 -17.75 8.08
CA GLY A 254 0.52 -17.67 8.18
C GLY A 254 1.26 -17.99 6.89
N GLY A 255 0.65 -17.76 5.75
CA GLY A 255 1.32 -17.83 4.45
C GLY A 255 2.30 -16.66 4.23
N VAL A 256 3.11 -16.77 3.17
CA VAL A 256 4.21 -15.83 2.89
C VAL A 256 3.80 -14.61 2.06
N LEU A 257 2.58 -14.59 1.54
CA LEU A 257 2.05 -13.52 0.66
C LEU A 257 0.94 -12.71 1.35
N ALA A 258 1.03 -12.55 2.66
CA ALA A 258 -0.01 -11.97 3.51
C ALA A 258 -0.30 -10.50 3.18
N CYS A 259 -1.57 -10.13 3.15
CA CYS A 259 -2.02 -8.75 3.22
C CYS A 259 -1.74 -8.14 4.62
N SER A 260 -2.20 -6.89 4.84
CA SER A 260 -2.26 -6.29 6.17
C SER A 260 -3.67 -6.42 6.76
N ASP A 261 -3.82 -6.10 8.05
CA ASP A 261 -5.14 -6.03 8.68
C ASP A 261 -6.03 -4.93 8.09
N ASP A 262 -5.42 -3.91 7.45
CA ASP A 262 -6.13 -2.82 6.74
C ASP A 262 -6.62 -3.22 5.33
N ARG A 263 -6.50 -4.47 4.89
CA ARG A 263 -7.01 -4.94 3.59
C ARG A 263 -8.50 -4.60 3.45
N PHE A 264 -8.90 -4.02 2.32
CA PHE A 264 -10.18 -3.36 2.02
C PHE A 264 -10.38 -2.00 2.68
N GLY A 265 -9.45 -1.52 3.53
CA GLY A 265 -9.55 -0.23 4.19
C GLY A 265 -9.54 0.96 3.23
N ALA A 266 -8.70 0.91 2.20
CA ALA A 266 -8.65 1.92 1.15
C ALA A 266 -9.99 2.04 0.39
N ILE A 267 -10.67 0.92 0.16
CA ILE A 267 -11.99 0.89 -0.50
C ILE A 267 -13.03 1.61 0.37
N ALA A 268 -13.00 1.35 1.69
CA ALA A 268 -13.90 2.02 2.63
C ALA A 268 -13.64 3.53 2.72
N ARG A 269 -12.38 3.96 2.73
CA ARG A 269 -11.97 5.37 2.84
C ARG A 269 -12.26 6.15 1.57
N SER A 270 -11.87 5.62 0.42
CA SER A 270 -12.01 6.29 -0.88
C SER A 270 -13.44 6.26 -1.43
N LYS A 271 -14.27 5.30 -0.95
CA LYS A 271 -15.62 5.01 -1.47
C LYS A 271 -15.64 4.68 -2.98
N ILE A 272 -14.51 4.24 -3.50
CA ILE A 272 -14.33 3.86 -4.90
C ILE A 272 -15.28 2.71 -5.29
N PRO A 273 -15.89 2.70 -6.49
CA PRO A 273 -16.64 1.55 -6.99
C PRO A 273 -15.79 0.28 -6.97
N TYR A 274 -16.30 -0.75 -6.30
CA TYR A 274 -15.55 -1.97 -6.02
C TYR A 274 -16.32 -3.22 -6.45
N ILE A 275 -15.66 -4.06 -7.24
CA ILE A 275 -16.12 -5.39 -7.59
C ILE A 275 -15.10 -6.38 -7.02
N GLY A 276 -15.50 -7.19 -6.04
CA GLY A 276 -14.64 -8.19 -5.42
C GLY A 276 -15.04 -9.61 -5.78
N SER A 277 -14.09 -10.53 -5.68
CA SER A 277 -14.32 -11.97 -5.75
C SER A 277 -13.38 -12.73 -4.82
N CYS A 278 -13.59 -14.05 -4.70
CA CYS A 278 -12.83 -14.95 -3.84
C CYS A 278 -11.76 -15.75 -4.59
N GLY A 279 -11.17 -15.15 -5.64
CA GLY A 279 -10.13 -15.82 -6.42
C GLY A 279 -8.93 -16.26 -5.58
N ALA A 280 -8.57 -17.53 -5.74
CA ALA A 280 -7.47 -18.21 -5.05
C ALA A 280 -7.56 -18.19 -3.50
N LEU A 281 -8.77 -18.13 -2.93
CA LEU A 281 -9.00 -18.37 -1.50
C LEU A 281 -8.99 -19.88 -1.14
N ASP A 282 -8.89 -20.76 -2.12
CA ASP A 282 -8.71 -22.18 -1.96
C ASP A 282 -7.28 -22.57 -1.52
N MET A 283 -6.33 -21.61 -1.42
CA MET A 283 -4.94 -21.93 -1.11
C MET A 283 -4.23 -20.92 -0.20
N VAL A 284 -3.37 -21.46 0.69
CA VAL A 284 -2.35 -20.70 1.43
C VAL A 284 -0.99 -20.94 0.78
N ASN A 285 -0.17 -19.88 0.66
CA ASN A 285 1.10 -19.93 -0.01
C ASN A 285 2.26 -20.05 0.98
N PHE A 286 3.13 -21.04 0.77
CA PHE A 286 4.38 -21.22 1.50
C PHE A 286 5.56 -21.25 0.56
N GLY A 287 6.76 -21.12 1.08
CA GLY A 287 8.01 -21.30 0.32
C GLY A 287 8.23 -22.75 -0.10
N SER A 288 9.49 -23.21 -0.07
CA SER A 288 9.80 -24.61 -0.35
C SER A 288 9.03 -25.56 0.57
N ARG A 289 8.80 -26.79 0.14
CA ARG A 289 8.05 -27.79 0.95
C ARG A 289 8.60 -27.96 2.38
N SER A 290 9.89 -27.76 2.58
CA SER A 290 10.51 -27.83 3.92
C SER A 290 10.15 -26.64 4.82
N SER A 291 9.74 -25.51 4.26
CA SER A 291 9.33 -24.31 5.01
C SER A 291 7.87 -24.36 5.50
N VAL A 292 7.08 -25.34 5.03
CA VAL A 292 5.70 -25.51 5.49
C VAL A 292 5.72 -25.82 7.00
N PRO A 293 4.96 -25.05 7.83
CA PRO A 293 4.88 -25.26 9.26
C PRO A 293 4.51 -26.71 9.62
N GLU A 294 5.09 -27.24 10.70
CA GLU A 294 4.96 -28.66 11.05
C GLU A 294 3.51 -29.11 11.19
N HIS A 295 2.66 -28.28 11.78
CA HIS A 295 1.24 -28.56 11.98
C HIS A 295 0.42 -28.62 10.68
N TYR A 296 0.98 -28.11 9.56
CA TYR A 296 0.35 -28.17 8.25
C TYR A 296 0.90 -29.28 7.35
N ARG A 297 1.96 -30.00 7.74
CA ARG A 297 2.63 -30.99 6.86
C ARG A 297 1.74 -32.16 6.43
N GLY A 298 0.71 -32.49 7.24
CA GLY A 298 -0.28 -33.54 6.92
C GLY A 298 -1.45 -33.07 6.05
N ARG A 299 -1.49 -31.79 5.68
CA ARG A 299 -2.56 -31.20 4.87
C ARG A 299 -2.42 -31.54 3.38
N ARG A 300 -3.43 -31.22 2.60
CA ARG A 300 -3.42 -31.33 1.14
C ARG A 300 -2.51 -30.25 0.57
N LEU A 301 -1.30 -30.66 0.16
CA LEU A 301 -0.23 -29.78 -0.33
C LEU A 301 0.01 -30.04 -1.81
N TYR A 302 0.15 -28.95 -2.58
CA TYR A 302 0.53 -28.96 -4.00
C TYR A 302 1.86 -28.21 -4.16
N GLN A 303 2.87 -28.91 -4.71
CA GLN A 303 4.15 -28.26 -5.00
C GLN A 303 4.09 -27.60 -6.38
N HIS A 304 3.89 -26.29 -6.38
CA HIS A 304 3.80 -25.49 -7.60
C HIS A 304 5.17 -25.41 -8.33
N ASN A 305 6.23 -25.21 -7.54
CA ASN A 305 7.62 -25.25 -7.99
C ASN A 305 8.56 -25.54 -6.79
N PRO A 306 9.90 -25.67 -6.96
CA PRO A 306 10.78 -25.97 -5.84
C PRO A 306 10.75 -24.96 -4.68
N GLN A 307 10.35 -23.72 -4.94
CA GLN A 307 10.32 -22.63 -3.97
C GLN A 307 8.91 -22.24 -3.52
N VAL A 308 7.85 -22.87 -4.07
CA VAL A 308 6.46 -22.52 -3.76
C VAL A 308 5.65 -23.79 -3.54
N THR A 309 5.05 -23.89 -2.35
CA THR A 309 4.13 -24.94 -1.94
C THR A 309 2.78 -24.30 -1.59
N LEU A 310 1.71 -24.79 -2.16
CA LEU A 310 0.35 -24.37 -1.90
C LEU A 310 -0.33 -25.38 -0.97
N MET A 311 -1.12 -24.88 -0.02
CA MET A 311 -1.91 -25.70 0.90
C MET A 311 -3.39 -25.43 0.69
N ARG A 312 -4.19 -26.46 0.41
CA ARG A 312 -5.66 -26.32 0.30
C ARG A 312 -6.27 -25.88 1.63
N THR A 313 -7.09 -24.86 1.60
CA THR A 313 -7.87 -24.37 2.74
C THR A 313 -9.04 -25.32 3.05
N THR A 314 -9.35 -25.50 4.35
CA THR A 314 -10.46 -26.36 4.81
C THR A 314 -11.80 -25.63 4.80
N PRO A 315 -12.94 -26.34 4.96
CA PRO A 315 -14.24 -25.68 5.15
C PRO A 315 -14.25 -24.69 6.32
N GLU A 316 -13.61 -25.04 7.45
CA GLU A 316 -13.51 -24.13 8.61
C GLU A 316 -12.71 -22.86 8.28
N GLU A 317 -11.58 -23.00 7.58
CA GLU A 317 -10.75 -21.87 7.15
C GLU A 317 -11.49 -21.00 6.14
N ASN A 318 -12.22 -21.58 5.20
CA ASN A 318 -13.07 -20.85 4.24
C ASN A 318 -14.18 -20.09 4.95
N GLY A 319 -14.81 -20.68 5.96
CA GLY A 319 -15.80 -19.98 6.80
C GLY A 319 -15.20 -18.76 7.51
N LYS A 320 -13.99 -18.88 8.07
CA LYS A 320 -13.27 -17.76 8.70
C LYS A 320 -12.97 -16.65 7.71
N MET A 321 -12.52 -16.98 6.48
CA MET A 321 -12.27 -15.99 5.44
C MET A 321 -13.54 -15.29 4.97
N GLY A 322 -14.63 -16.03 4.81
CA GLY A 322 -15.93 -15.48 4.44
C GLY A 322 -16.43 -14.45 5.44
N THR A 323 -16.35 -14.77 6.74
CA THR A 323 -16.68 -13.82 7.82
C THR A 323 -15.75 -12.61 7.79
N TRP A 324 -14.44 -12.82 7.73
CA TRP A 324 -13.43 -11.78 7.80
C TRP A 324 -13.56 -10.74 6.66
N ILE A 325 -13.78 -11.21 5.43
CA ILE A 325 -13.96 -10.34 4.25
C ILE A 325 -15.28 -9.57 4.36
N ALA A 326 -16.38 -10.26 4.72
CA ALA A 326 -17.70 -9.64 4.84
C ALA A 326 -17.72 -8.52 5.88
N GLU A 327 -17.09 -8.70 7.04
CA GLU A 327 -16.98 -7.68 8.10
C GLU A 327 -16.30 -6.42 7.60
N ARG A 328 -15.26 -6.54 6.77
CA ARG A 328 -14.53 -5.40 6.22
C ARG A 328 -15.33 -4.69 5.13
N LEU A 329 -15.94 -5.44 4.24
CA LEU A 329 -16.80 -4.87 3.21
C LEU A 329 -18.06 -4.20 3.79
N ASN A 330 -18.53 -4.63 4.96
CA ASN A 330 -19.63 -3.95 5.66
C ASN A 330 -19.30 -2.52 6.09
N ARG A 331 -18.02 -2.16 6.18
CA ARG A 331 -17.54 -0.80 6.49
C ARG A 331 -17.53 0.12 5.26
N CYS A 332 -17.66 -0.44 4.05
CA CYS A 332 -17.66 0.33 2.81
C CYS A 332 -19.03 1.01 2.61
N GLU A 333 -19.03 2.32 2.44
CA GLU A 333 -20.21 3.13 2.13
C GLU A 333 -20.40 3.39 0.63
N GLY A 334 -19.38 3.14 -0.19
CA GLY A 334 -19.42 3.21 -1.64
C GLY A 334 -20.10 2.01 -2.28
N GLU A 335 -20.12 1.99 -3.61
CA GLU A 335 -20.70 0.89 -4.39
C GLU A 335 -19.83 -0.37 -4.30
N VAL A 336 -20.38 -1.45 -3.79
CA VAL A 336 -19.72 -2.75 -3.65
C VAL A 336 -20.55 -3.85 -4.31
N ARG A 337 -19.91 -4.63 -5.17
CA ARG A 337 -20.43 -5.89 -5.68
C ARG A 337 -19.44 -6.99 -5.33
N PHE A 338 -19.89 -8.03 -4.63
CA PHE A 338 -19.04 -9.19 -4.34
C PHE A 338 -19.59 -10.41 -5.04
N ALA A 339 -18.83 -10.98 -5.97
CA ALA A 339 -19.24 -12.09 -6.81
C ALA A 339 -18.53 -13.39 -6.40
N ILE A 340 -19.28 -14.43 -6.05
CA ILE A 340 -18.75 -15.72 -5.62
C ILE A 340 -18.97 -16.77 -6.73
N PRO A 341 -17.88 -17.33 -7.33
CA PRO A 341 -17.93 -18.36 -8.36
C PRO A 341 -18.03 -19.76 -7.73
N MET A 342 -19.22 -20.34 -7.65
CA MET A 342 -19.43 -21.65 -7.05
C MET A 342 -18.94 -22.84 -7.90
N GLY A 343 -18.38 -22.57 -9.07
CA GLY A 343 -17.70 -23.58 -9.90
C GLY A 343 -16.23 -23.77 -9.56
N GLY A 344 -15.72 -23.03 -8.55
CA GLY A 344 -14.34 -23.09 -8.05
C GLY A 344 -13.61 -21.75 -8.12
N PHE A 345 -12.68 -21.55 -7.20
CA PHE A 345 -12.02 -20.28 -6.91
C PHE A 345 -10.67 -20.11 -7.64
N SER A 346 -10.12 -21.15 -8.21
CA SER A 346 -8.83 -21.12 -8.90
C SER A 346 -8.71 -22.21 -9.97
N ALA A 347 -7.66 -22.17 -10.78
CA ALA A 347 -7.36 -23.21 -11.75
C ALA A 347 -7.12 -24.61 -11.12
N LEU A 348 -6.77 -24.68 -9.83
CA LEU A 348 -6.62 -25.94 -9.09
C LEU A 348 -7.93 -26.41 -8.47
N ASP A 349 -8.90 -25.51 -8.30
CA ASP A 349 -10.19 -25.74 -7.67
C ASP A 349 -11.28 -25.87 -8.75
N ASN A 350 -11.24 -26.96 -9.48
CA ASN A 350 -12.23 -27.32 -10.48
C ASN A 350 -12.50 -28.82 -10.42
N VAL A 351 -13.54 -29.29 -11.09
CA VAL A 351 -13.93 -30.70 -11.09
C VAL A 351 -12.76 -31.58 -11.52
N GLY A 352 -12.28 -32.43 -10.61
CA GLY A 352 -11.11 -33.29 -10.82
C GLY A 352 -9.76 -32.63 -10.60
N GLY A 353 -9.73 -31.35 -10.20
CA GLY A 353 -8.51 -30.62 -9.87
C GLY A 353 -7.93 -31.01 -8.50
N ASP A 354 -6.65 -30.65 -8.29
CA ASP A 354 -5.91 -30.98 -7.07
C ASP A 354 -6.54 -30.38 -5.80
N PHE A 355 -7.23 -29.25 -5.92
CA PHE A 355 -7.84 -28.54 -4.79
C PHE A 355 -9.38 -28.53 -4.82
N TRP A 356 -9.99 -29.31 -5.72
CA TRP A 356 -11.45 -29.39 -5.80
C TRP A 356 -12.08 -29.82 -4.46
N ASP A 357 -12.86 -28.91 -3.86
CA ASP A 357 -13.54 -29.11 -2.58
C ASP A 357 -14.77 -28.20 -2.47
N PRO A 358 -15.92 -28.62 -3.07
CA PRO A 358 -17.13 -27.80 -3.09
C PRO A 358 -17.76 -27.61 -1.67
N GLU A 359 -17.38 -28.42 -0.69
CA GLU A 359 -17.81 -28.22 0.71
C GLU A 359 -17.10 -26.99 1.31
N ALA A 360 -15.79 -26.86 1.05
CA ALA A 360 -15.03 -25.70 1.49
C ALA A 360 -15.54 -24.41 0.83
N ASP A 361 -15.83 -24.43 -0.46
CA ASP A 361 -16.38 -23.27 -1.19
C ASP A 361 -17.77 -22.91 -0.69
N ARG A 362 -18.58 -23.90 -0.34
CA ARG A 362 -19.90 -23.68 0.26
C ARG A 362 -19.77 -23.05 1.66
N ALA A 363 -18.83 -23.52 2.46
CA ALA A 363 -18.58 -22.95 3.80
C ALA A 363 -18.18 -21.46 3.73
N PHE A 364 -17.39 -21.07 2.71
CA PHE A 364 -17.10 -19.64 2.44
C PHE A 364 -18.38 -18.87 2.16
N LEU A 365 -19.19 -19.34 1.20
CA LEU A 365 -20.45 -18.69 0.83
C LEU A 365 -21.40 -18.53 2.01
N ASP A 366 -21.57 -19.58 2.81
CA ASP A 366 -22.54 -19.59 3.90
C ASP A 366 -22.10 -18.62 5.03
N ALA A 367 -20.81 -18.61 5.38
CA ALA A 367 -20.26 -17.67 6.35
C ALA A 367 -20.30 -16.22 5.85
N PHE A 368 -19.96 -16.00 4.57
CA PHE A 368 -20.04 -14.68 3.95
C PHE A 368 -21.48 -14.15 3.98
N LYS A 369 -22.47 -14.94 3.56
CA LYS A 369 -23.89 -14.60 3.59
C LYS A 369 -24.42 -14.30 4.99
N ALA A 370 -23.96 -15.04 5.98
CA ALA A 370 -24.39 -14.85 7.37
C ALA A 370 -23.88 -13.52 7.96
N THR A 371 -22.78 -12.99 7.42
CA THR A 371 -22.09 -11.81 7.96
C THR A 371 -22.31 -10.57 7.11
N PHE A 372 -22.39 -10.70 5.78
CA PHE A 372 -22.48 -9.60 4.84
C PHE A 372 -23.86 -8.93 4.88
N ILE A 373 -23.87 -7.62 5.10
CA ILE A 373 -25.09 -6.81 5.18
C ILE A 373 -25.35 -6.18 3.82
N GLU A 374 -26.31 -6.70 3.08
CA GLU A 374 -26.73 -6.09 1.81
C GLU A 374 -27.44 -4.75 2.03
N THR A 375 -27.16 -3.82 1.14
CA THR A 375 -27.76 -2.47 1.09
C THR A 375 -28.04 -2.11 -0.38
N PRO A 376 -28.65 -0.97 -0.69
CA PRO A 376 -28.75 -0.50 -2.06
C PRO A 376 -27.37 -0.41 -2.76
N HIS A 377 -26.30 -0.09 -2.00
CA HIS A 377 -24.94 0.08 -2.51
C HIS A 377 -24.05 -1.18 -2.36
N ARG A 378 -24.42 -2.14 -1.54
CA ARG A 378 -23.66 -3.39 -1.33
C ARG A 378 -24.50 -4.59 -1.70
N LYS A 379 -24.06 -5.35 -2.70
CA LYS A 379 -24.78 -6.54 -3.16
C LYS A 379 -23.87 -7.76 -3.25
N LEU A 380 -24.40 -8.92 -2.87
CA LEU A 380 -23.78 -10.22 -3.07
C LEU A 380 -24.36 -10.87 -4.34
N ILE A 381 -23.46 -11.34 -5.19
CA ILE A 381 -23.79 -12.07 -6.41
C ILE A 381 -23.24 -13.49 -6.30
N VAL A 382 -24.07 -14.52 -6.47
CA VAL A 382 -23.64 -15.92 -6.48
C VAL A 382 -23.78 -16.45 -7.89
N SER A 383 -22.67 -16.94 -8.44
CA SER A 383 -22.63 -17.51 -9.79
C SER A 383 -22.32 -19.00 -9.74
N PRO A 384 -22.99 -19.86 -10.52
CA PRO A 384 -22.68 -21.29 -10.60
C PRO A 384 -21.40 -21.57 -11.38
N HIS A 385 -20.83 -20.59 -12.05
CA HIS A 385 -19.70 -20.73 -12.94
C HIS A 385 -18.37 -20.72 -12.18
N HIS A 386 -17.32 -21.27 -12.82
CA HIS A 386 -15.95 -21.24 -12.33
C HIS A 386 -15.31 -19.86 -12.57
N ILE A 387 -14.38 -19.45 -11.70
CA ILE A 387 -13.76 -18.12 -11.76
C ILE A 387 -13.12 -17.80 -13.12
N ASN A 388 -12.51 -18.79 -13.76
CA ASN A 388 -11.86 -18.62 -15.07
C ASN A 388 -12.81 -18.85 -16.25
N SER A 389 -14.11 -19.05 -16.02
CA SER A 389 -15.06 -19.26 -17.12
C SER A 389 -15.42 -17.95 -17.82
N ALA A 390 -15.78 -18.03 -19.10
CA ALA A 390 -16.20 -16.86 -19.87
C ALA A 390 -17.47 -16.21 -19.29
N GLU A 391 -18.39 -17.01 -18.76
CA GLU A 391 -19.64 -16.57 -18.17
C GLU A 391 -19.40 -15.76 -16.89
N PHE A 392 -18.47 -16.21 -16.03
CA PHE A 392 -18.12 -15.46 -14.82
C PHE A 392 -17.39 -14.16 -15.15
N ASN A 393 -16.48 -14.21 -16.12
CA ASN A 393 -15.76 -13.02 -16.58
C ASN A 393 -16.72 -11.97 -17.16
N GLN A 394 -17.71 -12.42 -17.96
CA GLN A 394 -18.73 -11.52 -18.50
C GLN A 394 -19.63 -10.93 -17.40
N LEU A 395 -19.92 -11.72 -16.34
CA LEU A 395 -20.64 -11.22 -15.17
C LEU A 395 -19.88 -10.07 -14.51
N LEU A 396 -18.57 -10.24 -14.24
CA LEU A 396 -17.75 -9.19 -13.62
C LEU A 396 -17.69 -7.91 -14.48
N ILE A 397 -17.57 -8.06 -15.81
CA ILE A 397 -17.59 -6.93 -16.74
C ILE A 397 -18.96 -6.21 -16.70
N ASN A 398 -20.05 -6.95 -16.64
CA ASN A 398 -21.39 -6.35 -16.58
C ASN A 398 -21.60 -5.60 -15.26
N LEU A 399 -21.16 -6.17 -14.13
CA LEU A 399 -21.19 -5.50 -12.82
C LEU A 399 -20.35 -4.21 -12.83
N HIS A 400 -19.18 -4.24 -13.46
CA HIS A 400 -18.35 -3.06 -13.60
C HIS A 400 -19.06 -1.95 -14.38
N LYS A 401 -19.67 -2.29 -15.53
CA LYS A 401 -20.43 -1.34 -16.33
C LYS A 401 -21.66 -0.78 -15.60
N GLU A 402 -22.33 -1.62 -14.81
CA GLU A 402 -23.47 -1.19 -13.97
C GLU A 402 -23.07 -0.12 -12.93
N LEU A 403 -21.85 -0.23 -12.35
CA LEU A 403 -21.40 0.67 -11.29
C LEU A 403 -20.87 2.00 -11.80
N ILE A 404 -20.42 2.06 -13.05
CA ILE A 404 -19.72 3.24 -13.60
C ILE A 404 -20.66 4.11 -14.46
N HIS A 405 -21.80 3.55 -14.86
CA HIS A 405 -22.83 4.24 -15.64
C HIS A 405 -24.12 4.42 -14.83
#